data_537056b708d60a4220e1cb8808d4930a
#
_entry.id   537056b708d60a4220e1cb8808d4930a
#
_cell.length_a   1.000
_cell.length_b   1.000
_cell.length_c   1.000
_cell.angle_alpha   90.00
_cell.angle_beta   90.00
_cell.angle_gamma   90.00
#
_symmetry.space_group_name_H-M   'P 1'
#
loop_
_entity.id
_entity.type
_entity.pdbx_description
1 polymer ?
#
loop_
_entity_poly.entity_id
_entity_poly.type
_entity_poly.pdbx_seq_one_letter_code
_entity_poly.pdbx_strand_id
1 'polypeptide(L)'
;MMHASNVCGTMLPLKEVGAFCKAHGLKFIVDCAQTAGVIPISMREMNIDALCFTGHKGLYGPQGIGGFILQEDMIAHITPLLSGGTGSISHTEDIPDFMPDRFEPGTMNLPGIFGLHASLEWLTETGIETIHNKEKKLTGLFLKKLKELDEAGEKIRLVGKAEIEDRTAVVSIQTPG
;
A
#
# COMPACT_ATOMS: atom_id res chain seq x y z
N MET A 1 10.02 1.00 4.15
CA MET A 1 9.25 0.63 5.39
C MET A 1 7.83 0.32 4.99
N MET A 2 7.09 -0.57 5.69
CA MET A 2 5.65 -0.75 5.47
C MET A 2 4.85 0.41 6.11
N HIS A 3 3.72 0.79 5.50
CA HIS A 3 2.82 1.79 6.09
C HIS A 3 1.93 1.20 7.19
N ALA A 4 1.41 0.01 6.98
CA ALA A 4 0.59 -0.67 7.98
C ALA A 4 0.88 -2.17 8.05
N SER A 5 0.74 -2.74 9.24
CA SER A 5 0.90 -4.18 9.48
C SER A 5 -0.26 -4.96 8.88
N ASN A 6 0.05 -5.99 8.10
CA ASN A 6 -0.93 -6.95 7.60
C ASN A 6 -1.39 -7.97 8.67
N VAL A 7 -0.80 -7.92 9.85
CA VAL A 7 -1.14 -8.83 10.98
C VAL A 7 -2.05 -8.13 11.96
N CYS A 8 -1.66 -6.98 12.50
CA CYS A 8 -2.40 -6.29 13.56
C CYS A 8 -3.03 -4.96 13.14
N GLY A 9 -2.83 -4.55 11.88
CA GLY A 9 -3.40 -3.32 11.34
C GLY A 9 -2.76 -2.02 11.82
N THR A 10 -1.77 -2.07 12.70
CA THR A 10 -1.08 -0.87 13.21
C THR A 10 -0.43 -0.10 12.07
N MET A 11 -0.71 1.19 11.96
CA MET A 11 -0.09 2.11 11.01
C MET A 11 1.18 2.72 11.60
N LEU A 12 2.13 3.00 10.73
CA LEU A 12 3.40 3.65 11.06
C LEU A 12 3.38 5.11 10.60
N PRO A 13 4.06 6.02 11.30
CA PRO A 13 3.96 7.46 11.08
C PRO A 13 4.79 7.90 9.86
N LEU A 14 4.21 7.76 8.64
CA LEU A 14 4.93 8.07 7.39
C LEU A 14 5.40 9.52 7.31
N LYS A 15 4.57 10.47 7.79
CA LYS A 15 4.87 11.89 7.67
C LYS A 15 6.09 12.29 8.49
N GLU A 16 6.17 11.78 9.71
CA GLU A 16 7.29 12.01 10.62
C GLU A 16 8.57 11.33 10.13
N VAL A 17 8.46 10.08 9.69
CA VAL A 17 9.62 9.34 9.14
C VAL A 17 10.09 9.95 7.82
N GLY A 18 9.18 10.35 6.94
CA GLY A 18 9.56 11.03 5.70
C GLY A 18 10.22 12.37 5.93
N ALA A 19 9.76 13.16 6.91
CA ALA A 19 10.41 14.39 7.31
C ALA A 19 11.83 14.14 7.86
N PHE A 20 11.99 13.11 8.67
CA PHE A 20 13.29 12.67 9.17
C PHE A 20 14.23 12.25 8.02
N CYS A 21 13.75 11.39 7.12
CA CYS A 21 14.53 10.93 5.96
C CYS A 21 15.01 12.11 5.11
N LYS A 22 14.12 13.05 4.81
CA LYS A 22 14.45 14.25 4.04
C LYS A 22 15.52 15.11 4.73
N ALA A 23 15.39 15.31 6.04
CA ALA A 23 16.34 16.11 6.82
C ALA A 23 17.75 15.48 6.85
N HIS A 24 17.86 14.16 6.66
CA HIS A 24 19.13 13.42 6.71
C HIS A 24 19.59 12.92 5.34
N GLY A 25 19.00 13.36 4.25
CA GLY A 25 19.36 12.93 2.89
C GLY A 25 19.15 11.44 2.63
N LEU A 26 18.22 10.81 3.35
CA LEU A 26 17.88 9.38 3.19
C LEU A 26 16.75 9.21 2.19
N LYS A 27 16.83 8.18 1.35
CA LYS A 27 15.74 7.80 0.46
C LYS A 27 14.67 7.02 1.22
N PHE A 28 13.42 7.43 1.04
CA PHE A 28 12.27 6.87 1.75
C PHE A 28 11.37 6.06 0.82
N ILE A 29 11.46 4.73 0.95
CA ILE A 29 10.65 3.76 0.18
C ILE A 29 9.56 3.19 1.07
N VAL A 30 8.32 3.26 0.62
CA VAL A 30 7.13 2.84 1.37
C VAL A 30 6.41 1.71 0.67
N ASP A 31 6.12 0.63 1.42
CA ASP A 31 5.16 -0.40 1.04
C ASP A 31 3.79 -0.01 1.60
N CYS A 32 2.86 0.32 0.72
CA CYS A 32 1.49 0.68 1.05
C CYS A 32 0.46 -0.39 0.62
N ALA A 33 0.88 -1.65 0.49
CA ALA A 33 -0.01 -2.74 0.11
C ALA A 33 -1.25 -2.89 1.01
N GLN A 34 -1.20 -2.45 2.27
CA GLN A 34 -2.34 -2.48 3.20
C GLN A 34 -3.14 -1.17 3.24
N THR A 35 -2.67 -0.11 2.61
CA THR A 35 -3.24 1.24 2.81
C THR A 35 -3.60 1.96 1.52
N ALA A 36 -2.99 1.59 0.39
CA ALA A 36 -3.35 2.14 -0.92
C ALA A 36 -4.84 1.90 -1.21
N GLY A 37 -5.56 2.95 -1.59
CA GLY A 37 -6.99 2.92 -1.87
C GLY A 37 -7.90 3.06 -0.64
N VAL A 38 -7.35 2.96 0.59
CA VAL A 38 -8.12 3.02 1.85
C VAL A 38 -7.72 4.22 2.72
N ILE A 39 -6.43 4.53 2.74
CA ILE A 39 -5.88 5.66 3.50
C ILE A 39 -5.33 6.68 2.51
N PRO A 40 -5.66 7.97 2.65
CA PRO A 40 -5.04 9.01 1.84
C PRO A 40 -3.52 9.05 2.03
N ILE A 41 -2.78 8.95 0.94
CA ILE A 41 -1.31 8.98 0.94
C ILE A 41 -0.87 10.03 -0.09
N SER A 42 -0.07 11.00 0.34
CA SER A 42 0.57 11.98 -0.54
C SER A 42 2.08 11.80 -0.51
N MET A 43 2.65 11.29 -1.59
CA MET A 43 4.10 11.13 -1.70
C MET A 43 4.84 12.45 -1.47
N ARG A 44 4.29 13.55 -1.99
CA ARG A 44 4.89 14.89 -1.87
C ARG A 44 4.88 15.39 -0.42
N GLU A 45 3.74 15.35 0.25
CA GLU A 45 3.59 15.85 1.62
C GLU A 45 4.31 14.98 2.65
N MET A 46 4.41 13.68 2.37
CA MET A 46 5.06 12.71 3.25
C MET A 46 6.53 12.45 2.87
N ASN A 47 7.08 13.20 1.89
CA ASN A 47 8.46 13.07 1.42
C ASN A 47 8.84 11.63 1.05
N ILE A 48 7.95 10.93 0.34
CA ILE A 48 8.16 9.56 -0.11
C ILE A 48 8.84 9.60 -1.47
N ASP A 49 9.99 8.93 -1.60
CA ASP A 49 10.74 8.83 -2.86
C ASP A 49 10.23 7.70 -3.75
N ALA A 50 9.81 6.59 -3.14
CA ALA A 50 9.22 5.46 -3.85
C ALA A 50 8.06 4.85 -3.05
N LEU A 51 6.98 4.50 -3.74
CA LEU A 51 5.78 3.92 -3.14
C LEU A 51 5.40 2.64 -3.88
N CYS A 52 5.32 1.53 -3.17
CA CYS A 52 4.94 0.23 -3.71
C CYS A 52 3.50 -0.12 -3.31
N PHE A 53 2.73 -0.70 -4.23
CA PHE A 53 1.33 -1.07 -3.99
C PHE A 53 0.97 -2.41 -4.64
N THR A 54 -0.10 -3.02 -4.16
CA THR A 54 -0.74 -4.18 -4.80
C THR A 54 -2.16 -3.84 -5.24
N GLY A 55 -2.57 -4.31 -6.43
CA GLY A 55 -3.87 -3.96 -7.00
C GLY A 55 -5.06 -4.66 -6.35
N HIS A 56 -4.88 -5.88 -5.81
CA HIS A 56 -5.97 -6.76 -5.38
C HIS A 56 -6.47 -6.53 -3.93
N LYS A 57 -5.97 -5.50 -3.23
CA LYS A 57 -6.43 -5.14 -1.87
C LYS A 57 -7.29 -3.89 -1.91
N GLY A 58 -6.94 -2.85 -1.16
CA GLY A 58 -7.71 -1.61 -1.06
C GLY A 58 -7.87 -0.83 -2.36
N LEU A 59 -7.12 -1.17 -3.42
CA LEU A 59 -7.35 -0.65 -4.76
C LEU A 59 -8.46 -1.38 -5.54
N TYR A 60 -9.03 -2.47 -5.00
CA TYR A 60 -10.15 -3.23 -5.58
C TYR A 60 -9.89 -3.81 -6.99
N GLY A 61 -8.63 -3.84 -7.43
CA GLY A 61 -8.23 -4.42 -8.70
C GLY A 61 -8.11 -5.95 -8.67
N PRO A 62 -7.87 -6.59 -9.81
CA PRO A 62 -7.69 -8.04 -9.88
C PRO A 62 -6.38 -8.50 -9.26
N GLN A 63 -6.30 -9.81 -9.01
CA GLN A 63 -5.04 -10.45 -8.60
C GLN A 63 -4.01 -10.41 -9.73
N GLY A 64 -2.73 -10.52 -9.38
CA GLY A 64 -1.63 -10.55 -10.34
C GLY A 64 -1.27 -9.20 -10.94
N ILE A 65 -1.74 -8.10 -10.35
CA ILE A 65 -1.36 -6.74 -10.69
C ILE A 65 -0.91 -5.96 -9.45
N GLY A 66 0.11 -5.17 -9.61
CA GLY A 66 0.67 -4.25 -8.63
C GLY A 66 1.68 -3.36 -9.31
N GLY A 67 2.27 -2.47 -8.57
CA GLY A 67 3.24 -1.54 -9.14
C GLY A 67 3.97 -0.71 -8.09
N PHE A 68 4.73 0.21 -8.59
CA PHE A 68 5.39 1.22 -7.80
C PHE A 68 5.35 2.58 -8.50
N ILE A 69 5.42 3.62 -7.71
CA ILE A 69 5.52 5.01 -8.17
C ILE A 69 6.87 5.54 -7.68
N LEU A 70 7.65 6.13 -8.56
CA LEU A 70 8.96 6.70 -8.23
C LEU A 70 8.93 8.22 -8.39
N GLN A 71 9.63 8.94 -7.52
CA GLN A 71 10.06 10.28 -7.83
C GLN A 71 11.11 10.23 -8.94
N GLU A 72 11.15 11.23 -9.79
CA GLU A 72 11.99 11.23 -10.99
C GLU A 72 13.50 11.04 -10.67
N ASP A 73 13.97 11.65 -9.59
CA ASP A 73 15.35 11.52 -9.13
C ASP A 73 15.71 10.10 -8.63
N MET A 74 14.72 9.29 -8.27
CA MET A 74 14.93 7.90 -7.84
C MET A 74 15.31 6.97 -8.99
N ILE A 75 14.89 7.27 -10.23
CA ILE A 75 15.09 6.40 -11.39
C ILE A 75 16.60 6.14 -11.62
N ALA A 76 17.44 7.17 -11.44
CA ALA A 76 18.89 7.05 -11.59
C ALA A 76 19.57 6.22 -10.49
N HIS A 77 18.90 6.03 -9.33
CA HIS A 77 19.45 5.31 -8.18
C HIS A 77 19.01 3.85 -8.10
N ILE A 78 18.11 3.42 -8.99
CA ILE A 78 17.56 2.06 -8.98
C ILE A 78 18.05 1.30 -10.20
N THR A 79 18.63 0.12 -9.96
CA THR A 79 18.98 -0.84 -11.02
C THR A 79 17.88 -1.87 -11.13
N PRO A 80 17.34 -2.13 -12.35
CA PRO A 80 16.39 -3.21 -12.56
C PRO A 80 16.98 -4.56 -12.12
N LEU A 81 16.22 -5.32 -11.34
CA LEU A 81 16.61 -6.67 -10.91
C LEU A 81 16.33 -7.70 -12.00
N LEU A 82 15.26 -7.47 -12.76
CA LEU A 82 14.85 -8.33 -13.87
C LEU A 82 15.08 -7.58 -15.18
N SER A 83 15.53 -8.30 -16.18
CA SER A 83 15.69 -7.82 -17.55
C SER A 83 14.95 -8.73 -18.53
N GLY A 84 14.53 -8.17 -19.65
CA GLY A 84 13.86 -8.91 -20.71
C GLY A 84 13.48 -7.98 -21.86
N GLY A 85 12.98 -8.52 -22.94
CA GLY A 85 12.51 -7.71 -24.07
C GLY A 85 11.34 -6.83 -23.65
N THR A 86 11.39 -5.56 -24.01
CA THR A 86 10.34 -4.57 -23.71
C THR A 86 9.46 -4.25 -24.92
N GLY A 87 9.90 -4.69 -26.12
CA GLY A 87 9.22 -4.40 -27.37
C GLY A 87 9.53 -3.02 -27.99
N SER A 88 10.16 -2.12 -27.23
CA SER A 88 10.51 -0.77 -27.69
C SER A 88 11.89 -0.70 -28.34
N ILE A 89 12.90 -1.34 -27.71
CA ILE A 89 14.27 -1.45 -28.23
C ILE A 89 14.64 -2.93 -28.25
N SER A 90 14.63 -3.53 -29.44
CA SER A 90 14.85 -4.98 -29.59
C SER A 90 16.15 -5.33 -30.35
N HIS A 91 16.96 -4.34 -30.71
CA HIS A 91 18.20 -4.54 -31.45
C HIS A 91 19.46 -4.52 -30.57
N THR A 92 19.30 -4.30 -29.27
CA THR A 92 20.39 -4.35 -28.28
C THR A 92 20.01 -5.29 -27.13
N GLU A 93 21.01 -5.75 -26.37
CA GLU A 93 20.83 -6.52 -25.14
C GLU A 93 20.73 -5.60 -23.89
N ASP A 94 20.86 -4.30 -24.09
CA ASP A 94 20.82 -3.32 -23.00
C ASP A 94 19.39 -3.06 -22.55
N ILE A 95 19.23 -2.85 -21.24
CA ILE A 95 17.96 -2.43 -20.66
C ILE A 95 17.72 -0.96 -21.05
N PRO A 96 16.52 -0.60 -21.54
CA PRO A 96 16.19 0.79 -21.81
C PRO A 96 16.40 1.68 -20.58
N ASP A 97 16.82 2.91 -20.77
CA ASP A 97 17.03 3.89 -19.70
C ASP A 97 15.80 4.78 -19.44
N PHE A 98 14.75 4.64 -20.24
CA PHE A 98 13.49 5.40 -20.10
C PHE A 98 12.37 4.58 -19.47
N MET A 99 11.43 5.30 -18.84
CA MET A 99 10.24 4.74 -18.20
C MET A 99 9.10 4.61 -19.22
N PRO A 100 8.21 3.62 -19.05
CA PRO A 100 8.20 2.58 -18.01
C PRO A 100 9.08 1.36 -18.34
N ASP A 101 9.59 1.24 -19.55
CA ASP A 101 10.25 0.08 -20.15
C ASP A 101 11.45 -0.42 -19.33
N ARG A 102 12.14 0.51 -18.67
CA ARG A 102 13.27 0.18 -17.79
C ARG A 102 12.93 -0.85 -16.72
N PHE A 103 11.70 -0.84 -16.22
CA PHE A 103 11.26 -1.71 -15.12
C PHE A 103 10.09 -2.65 -15.50
N GLU A 104 9.70 -2.69 -16.77
CA GLU A 104 8.60 -3.51 -17.26
C GLU A 104 9.08 -4.52 -18.33
N PRO A 105 9.92 -5.52 -17.95
CA PRO A 105 10.40 -6.52 -18.90
C PRO A 105 9.29 -7.51 -19.29
N GLY A 106 9.24 -7.87 -20.57
CA GLY A 106 8.30 -8.85 -21.10
C GLY A 106 6.92 -8.25 -21.41
N THR A 107 5.96 -9.15 -21.65
CA THR A 107 4.57 -8.77 -21.91
C THR A 107 3.83 -8.55 -20.61
N MET A 108 3.34 -7.34 -20.42
CA MET A 108 2.59 -6.97 -19.22
C MET A 108 1.24 -7.68 -19.13
N ASN A 109 0.73 -7.83 -17.89
CA ASN A 109 -0.61 -8.37 -17.62
C ASN A 109 -1.69 -7.35 -18.01
N LEU A 110 -1.97 -7.21 -19.32
CA LEU A 110 -2.95 -6.25 -19.83
C LEU A 110 -4.35 -6.43 -19.20
N PRO A 111 -4.91 -7.64 -19.06
CA PRO A 111 -6.20 -7.81 -18.37
C PRO A 111 -6.18 -7.27 -16.94
N GLY A 112 -5.09 -7.50 -16.21
CA GLY A 112 -4.90 -6.97 -14.87
C GLY A 112 -4.80 -5.43 -14.83
N ILE A 113 -4.11 -4.83 -15.80
CA ILE A 113 -3.99 -3.37 -15.94
C ILE A 113 -5.35 -2.74 -16.22
N PHE A 114 -6.14 -3.27 -17.16
CA PHE A 114 -7.48 -2.77 -17.45
C PHE A 114 -8.43 -2.93 -16.26
N GLY A 115 -8.36 -4.06 -15.55
CA GLY A 115 -9.14 -4.27 -14.34
C GLY A 115 -8.76 -3.30 -13.21
N LEU A 116 -7.48 -3.03 -13.03
CA LEU A 116 -7.01 -2.02 -12.07
C LEU A 116 -7.44 -0.62 -12.49
N HIS A 117 -7.38 -0.27 -13.77
CA HIS A 117 -7.85 1.01 -14.28
C HIS A 117 -9.32 1.25 -13.93
N ALA A 118 -10.19 0.29 -14.23
CA ALA A 118 -11.62 0.39 -13.91
C ALA A 118 -11.88 0.58 -12.41
N SER A 119 -11.11 -0.12 -11.55
CA SER A 119 -11.23 0.05 -10.10
C SER A 119 -10.73 1.40 -9.61
N LEU A 120 -9.68 1.95 -10.22
CA LEU A 120 -9.18 3.29 -9.89
C LEU A 120 -10.16 4.41 -10.31
N GLU A 121 -10.86 4.25 -11.44
CA GLU A 121 -11.94 5.15 -11.83
C GLU A 121 -13.05 5.13 -10.77
N TRP A 122 -13.52 3.95 -10.39
CA TRP A 122 -14.53 3.80 -9.34
C TRP A 122 -14.07 4.38 -7.99
N LEU A 123 -12.81 4.15 -7.60
CA LEU A 123 -12.23 4.73 -6.38
C LEU A 123 -12.20 6.26 -6.42
N THR A 124 -11.91 6.82 -7.59
CA THR A 124 -11.87 8.27 -7.78
C THR A 124 -13.26 8.88 -7.65
N GLU A 125 -14.29 8.22 -8.20
CA GLU A 125 -15.69 8.64 -8.09
C GLU A 125 -16.24 8.50 -6.67
N THR A 126 -15.91 7.38 -6.00
CA THR A 126 -16.38 7.08 -4.63
C THR A 126 -15.68 7.94 -3.58
N GLY A 127 -14.40 8.23 -3.79
CA GLY A 127 -13.53 8.94 -2.86
C GLY A 127 -12.93 8.04 -1.78
N ILE A 128 -11.60 8.06 -1.65
CA ILE A 128 -10.85 7.27 -0.66
C ILE A 128 -11.31 7.58 0.77
N GLU A 129 -11.59 8.85 1.07
CA GLU A 129 -12.07 9.26 2.40
C GLU A 129 -13.43 8.64 2.77
N THR A 130 -14.32 8.47 1.80
CA THR A 130 -15.61 7.79 2.00
C THR A 130 -15.40 6.34 2.43
N ILE A 131 -14.49 5.64 1.76
CA ILE A 131 -14.12 4.26 2.07
C ILE A 131 -13.46 4.19 3.44
N HIS A 132 -12.46 5.04 3.69
CA HIS A 132 -11.76 5.13 4.98
C HIS A 132 -12.71 5.33 6.15
N ASN A 133 -13.62 6.29 6.05
CA ASN A 133 -14.59 6.59 7.10
C ASN A 133 -15.54 5.41 7.36
N LYS A 134 -15.97 4.70 6.32
CA LYS A 134 -16.80 3.49 6.46
C LYS A 134 -16.04 2.38 7.16
N GLU A 135 -14.81 2.09 6.75
CA GLU A 135 -13.97 1.08 7.39
C GLU A 135 -13.67 1.43 8.84
N LYS A 136 -13.31 2.69 9.11
CA LYS A 136 -13.08 3.18 10.47
C LYS A 136 -14.30 2.97 11.37
N LYS A 137 -15.49 3.30 10.88
CA LYS A 137 -16.75 3.09 11.62
C LYS A 137 -17.00 1.61 11.93
N LEU A 138 -16.84 0.72 10.94
CA LEU A 138 -17.07 -0.71 11.11
C LEU A 138 -16.02 -1.34 12.04
N THR A 139 -14.75 -0.95 11.90
CA THR A 139 -13.66 -1.41 12.77
C THR A 139 -13.88 -0.95 14.21
N GLY A 140 -14.29 0.30 14.42
CA GLY A 140 -14.62 0.82 15.75
C GLY A 140 -15.76 0.06 16.42
N LEU A 141 -16.81 -0.27 15.65
CA LEU A 141 -17.91 -1.12 16.15
C LEU A 141 -17.42 -2.53 16.53
N PHE A 142 -16.58 -3.13 15.69
CA PHE A 142 -16.01 -4.45 15.96
C PHE A 142 -15.14 -4.45 17.21
N LEU A 143 -14.23 -3.50 17.35
CA LEU A 143 -13.36 -3.36 18.52
C LEU A 143 -14.15 -3.13 19.82
N LYS A 144 -15.22 -2.32 19.75
CA LYS A 144 -16.12 -2.11 20.88
C LYS A 144 -16.77 -3.43 21.30
N LYS A 145 -17.31 -4.22 20.36
CA LYS A 145 -17.92 -5.50 20.64
C LYS A 145 -16.93 -6.53 21.19
N LEU A 146 -15.71 -6.52 20.66
CA LEU A 146 -14.63 -7.37 21.16
C LEU A 146 -14.30 -7.07 22.63
N LYS A 147 -14.25 -5.79 22.99
CA LYS A 147 -14.03 -5.36 24.37
C LYS A 147 -15.18 -5.80 25.29
N GLU A 148 -16.44 -5.65 24.85
CA GLU A 148 -17.61 -6.11 25.61
C GLU A 148 -17.54 -7.63 25.89
N LEU A 149 -17.07 -8.44 24.92
CA LEU A 149 -16.89 -9.89 25.09
C LEU A 149 -15.77 -10.23 26.08
N ASP A 150 -14.63 -9.53 26.00
CA ASP A 150 -13.52 -9.71 26.95
C ASP A 150 -13.94 -9.36 28.39
N GLU A 151 -14.67 -8.26 28.58
CA GLU A 151 -15.26 -7.84 29.86
C GLU A 151 -16.30 -8.85 30.38
N ALA A 152 -16.98 -9.57 29.49
CA ALA A 152 -17.90 -10.66 29.85
C ALA A 152 -17.20 -11.99 30.20
N GLY A 153 -15.86 -12.05 30.08
CA GLY A 153 -15.06 -13.21 30.47
C GLY A 153 -14.83 -14.24 29.37
N GLU A 154 -15.12 -13.93 28.12
CA GLU A 154 -14.94 -14.82 26.95
C GLU A 154 -13.48 -15.08 26.58
N LYS A 155 -12.50 -14.54 27.32
CA LYS A 155 -11.05 -14.74 27.14
C LYS A 155 -10.57 -14.50 25.71
N ILE A 156 -11.18 -13.55 25.00
CA ILE A 156 -10.78 -13.13 23.67
C ILE A 156 -9.83 -11.94 23.84
N ARG A 157 -8.60 -12.07 23.33
CA ARG A 157 -7.59 -11.02 23.42
C ARG A 157 -7.34 -10.38 22.06
N LEU A 158 -7.41 -9.06 21.99
CA LEU A 158 -6.96 -8.30 20.83
C LEU A 158 -5.43 -8.31 20.73
N VAL A 159 -4.90 -8.54 19.53
CA VAL A 159 -3.46 -8.39 19.22
C VAL A 159 -3.24 -7.06 18.51
N GLY A 160 -2.39 -6.21 19.07
CA GLY A 160 -2.09 -4.88 18.55
C GLY A 160 -2.84 -3.76 19.26
N LYS A 161 -2.97 -2.61 18.60
CA LYS A 161 -3.63 -1.42 19.15
C LYS A 161 -5.14 -1.63 19.32
N ALA A 162 -5.68 -1.21 20.43
CA ALA A 162 -7.13 -1.21 20.71
C ALA A 162 -7.82 0.06 20.19
N GLU A 163 -7.07 1.14 20.06
CA GLU A 163 -7.56 2.42 19.57
C GLU A 163 -7.83 2.37 18.07
N ILE A 164 -8.82 3.15 17.62
CA ILE A 164 -9.20 3.23 16.22
C ILE A 164 -8.25 4.13 15.41
N GLU A 165 -7.51 4.97 16.10
CA GLU A 165 -6.50 5.85 15.51
C GLU A 165 -5.27 5.05 15.10
N ASP A 166 -4.62 5.47 14.01
CA ASP A 166 -3.39 4.87 13.49
C ASP A 166 -3.49 3.35 13.24
N ARG A 167 -4.63 2.92 12.68
CA ARG A 167 -4.83 1.54 12.27
C ARG A 167 -5.67 1.41 11.00
N THR A 168 -5.50 0.29 10.32
CA THR A 168 -6.40 -0.20 9.27
C THR A 168 -7.49 -1.10 9.85
N ALA A 169 -8.39 -1.59 9.00
CA ALA A 169 -9.46 -2.53 9.37
C ALA A 169 -8.95 -3.95 9.70
N VAL A 170 -7.66 -4.23 9.57
CA VAL A 170 -7.07 -5.53 9.94
C VAL A 170 -7.09 -5.70 11.45
N VAL A 171 -7.70 -6.78 11.92
CA VAL A 171 -7.80 -7.11 13.35
C VAL A 171 -7.38 -8.56 13.56
N SER A 172 -6.43 -8.77 14.46
CA SER A 172 -6.03 -10.10 14.93
C SER A 172 -6.51 -10.33 16.35
N ILE A 173 -7.07 -11.49 16.59
CA ILE A 173 -7.54 -11.91 17.91
C ILE A 173 -6.88 -13.22 18.30
N GLN A 174 -6.68 -13.39 19.60
CA GLN A 174 -6.27 -14.65 20.22
C GLN A 174 -7.45 -15.21 20.99
N THR A 175 -7.82 -16.45 20.70
CA THR A 175 -8.84 -17.21 21.41
C THR A 175 -8.19 -18.27 22.28
N PRO A 176 -8.85 -18.73 23.38
CA PRO A 176 -8.41 -19.92 24.08
C PRO A 176 -8.43 -21.10 23.11
N GLY A 177 -7.39 -21.97 23.18
CA GLY A 177 -7.35 -23.23 22.45
C GLY A 177 -8.28 -24.30 23.02
#